data_2738de3667e2f66393dc4f2d082a9378
#
_entry.id   2738de3667e2f66393dc4f2d082a9378
#
_cell.length_a   1.000
_cell.length_b   1.000
_cell.length_c   1.000
_cell.angle_alpha   90.00
_cell.angle_beta   90.00
_cell.angle_gamma   90.00
#
_symmetry.space_group_name_H-M   'P 1'
#
loop_
_entity.id
_entity.type
_entity.pdbx_description
1 polymer ?
#
loop_
_entity_poly.entity_id
_entity_poly.type
_entity_poly.pdbx_seq_one_letter_code
_entity_poly.pdbx_strand_id
1 'polypeptide(L)'
;MALRYQHHPALRLNDIPPREWAALFQALVWQESRFNPRAVSHKGAIGYAQLMPGTAAKLGVNPHDPMQNLDGGARYLLLQLQVFRSPLLALAAYNAGPGAVERYRGVPPYRETRDYVIRVLAERDRLLRN
;
A
#
# COMPACT_ATOMS: atom_id res chain seq x y z
N MET A 1 -8.73 -5.91 -8.84
CA MET A 1 -7.49 -6.31 -8.14
C MET A 1 -7.71 -6.67 -6.68
N ALA A 2 -8.45 -5.85 -5.94
CA ALA A 2 -8.75 -6.15 -4.54
C ALA A 2 -9.44 -7.50 -4.37
N LEU A 3 -10.36 -7.86 -5.26
CA LEU A 3 -11.09 -9.14 -5.18
C LEU A 3 -10.17 -10.35 -5.30
N ARG A 4 -9.07 -10.23 -6.04
CA ARG A 4 -8.13 -11.33 -6.25
C ARG A 4 -7.52 -11.84 -4.95
N TYR A 5 -7.29 -10.94 -3.99
CA TYR A 5 -6.59 -11.27 -2.75
C TYR A 5 -7.49 -11.22 -1.52
N GLN A 6 -8.81 -11.19 -1.69
CA GLN A 6 -9.74 -10.97 -0.58
C GLN A 6 -9.69 -12.06 0.52
N HIS A 7 -9.09 -13.22 0.22
CA HIS A 7 -8.93 -14.31 1.19
C HIS A 7 -7.47 -14.56 1.56
N HIS A 8 -6.58 -13.61 1.26
CA HIS A 8 -5.15 -13.78 1.56
C HIS A 8 -4.94 -13.92 3.09
N PRO A 9 -4.02 -14.81 3.52
CA PRO A 9 -3.76 -15.03 4.96
C PRO A 9 -3.39 -13.78 5.74
N ALA A 10 -2.69 -12.82 5.14
CA ALA A 10 -2.33 -11.58 5.79
C ALA A 10 -3.55 -10.80 6.27
N LEU A 11 -4.68 -10.90 5.57
CA LEU A 11 -5.92 -10.22 5.95
C LEU A 11 -6.53 -10.85 7.20
N ARG A 12 -6.50 -12.17 7.30
CA ARG A 12 -6.98 -12.87 8.50
C ARG A 12 -6.11 -12.55 9.72
N LEU A 13 -4.80 -12.46 9.52
CA LEU A 13 -3.86 -12.11 10.61
C LEU A 13 -4.11 -10.71 11.17
N ASN A 14 -4.71 -9.84 10.38
CA ASN A 14 -4.97 -8.45 10.74
C ASN A 14 -6.46 -8.17 11.00
N ASP A 15 -7.29 -9.20 10.98
CA ASP A 15 -8.76 -9.07 11.14
C ASP A 15 -9.37 -8.11 10.13
N ILE A 16 -8.92 -8.19 8.86
CA ILE A 16 -9.39 -7.34 7.78
C ILE A 16 -10.33 -8.15 6.87
N PRO A 17 -11.64 -7.93 6.94
CA PRO A 17 -12.56 -8.61 6.02
C PRO A 17 -12.43 -8.06 4.60
N PRO A 18 -12.94 -8.81 3.57
CA PRO A 18 -12.78 -8.41 2.17
C PRO A 18 -13.21 -6.98 1.85
N ARG A 19 -14.30 -6.51 2.44
CA ARG A 19 -14.79 -5.14 2.20
C ARG A 19 -13.79 -4.09 2.69
N GLU A 20 -13.20 -4.31 3.86
CA GLU A 20 -12.20 -3.38 4.41
C GLU A 20 -10.89 -3.44 3.62
N TRP A 21 -10.52 -4.62 3.15
CA TRP A 21 -9.35 -4.77 2.29
C TRP A 21 -9.53 -3.96 0.99
N ALA A 22 -10.69 -4.09 0.35
CA ALA A 22 -10.97 -3.35 -0.88
C ALA A 22 -10.88 -1.84 -0.63
N ALA A 23 -11.46 -1.36 0.47
CA ALA A 23 -11.41 0.05 0.83
C ALA A 23 -9.98 0.52 1.13
N LEU A 24 -9.22 -0.28 1.85
CA LEU A 24 -7.83 0.04 2.20
C LEU A 24 -6.96 0.16 0.96
N PHE A 25 -7.03 -0.82 0.06
CA PHE A 25 -6.21 -0.79 -1.15
C PHE A 25 -6.63 0.33 -2.09
N GLN A 26 -7.93 0.57 -2.24
CA GLN A 26 -8.41 1.68 -3.06
C GLN A 26 -7.96 3.03 -2.49
N ALA A 27 -8.00 3.19 -1.17
CA ALA A 27 -7.51 4.39 -0.50
C ALA A 27 -6.02 4.61 -0.73
N LEU A 28 -5.23 3.53 -0.68
CA LEU A 28 -3.80 3.60 -0.94
C LEU A 28 -3.54 4.07 -2.38
N VAL A 29 -4.18 3.46 -3.36
CA VAL A 29 -3.99 3.83 -4.78
C VAL A 29 -4.40 5.29 -5.01
N TRP A 30 -5.49 5.73 -4.40
CA TRP A 30 -5.91 7.13 -4.47
C TRP A 30 -4.83 8.07 -3.92
N GLN A 31 -4.29 7.76 -2.75
CA GLN A 31 -3.24 8.58 -2.14
C GLN A 31 -1.96 8.59 -2.98
N GLU A 32 -1.61 7.44 -3.56
CA GLU A 32 -0.36 7.32 -4.32
C GLU A 32 -0.41 8.06 -5.66
N SER A 33 -1.48 7.90 -6.42
CA SER A 33 -1.49 8.34 -7.81
C SER A 33 -2.76 9.07 -8.24
N ARG A 34 -3.77 9.19 -7.37
CA ARG A 34 -5.11 9.69 -7.75
C ARG A 34 -5.69 8.91 -8.92
N PHE A 35 -5.43 7.59 -8.95
CA PHE A 35 -5.85 6.68 -10.02
C PHE A 35 -5.25 7.02 -11.39
N ASN A 36 -4.04 7.63 -11.42
CA ASN A 36 -3.35 7.91 -12.66
C ASN A 36 -2.34 6.79 -12.96
N PRO A 37 -2.59 5.95 -14.00
CA PRO A 37 -1.68 4.85 -14.32
C PRO A 37 -0.33 5.31 -14.85
N ARG A 38 -0.20 6.59 -15.22
CA ARG A 38 1.03 7.18 -15.79
C ARG A 38 1.79 8.02 -14.77
N ALA A 39 1.34 8.06 -13.51
CA ALA A 39 2.00 8.86 -12.49
C ALA A 39 3.44 8.40 -12.27
N VAL A 40 4.37 9.34 -12.22
CA VAL A 40 5.77 9.09 -11.88
C VAL A 40 6.18 10.15 -10.87
N SER A 41 6.65 9.73 -9.69
CA SER A 41 7.09 10.68 -8.68
C SER A 41 8.49 11.20 -8.99
N HIS A 42 8.88 12.28 -8.33
CA HIS A 42 10.23 12.84 -8.49
C HIS A 42 11.31 11.85 -8.01
N LYS A 43 10.96 10.88 -7.19
CA LYS A 43 11.87 9.82 -6.74
C LYS A 43 11.88 8.61 -7.67
N GLY A 44 11.03 8.59 -8.70
CA GLY A 44 10.98 7.51 -9.68
C GLY A 44 9.96 6.41 -9.36
N ALA A 45 9.04 6.63 -8.42
CA ALA A 45 7.94 5.69 -8.18
C ALA A 45 6.96 5.74 -9.36
N ILE A 46 6.45 4.58 -9.78
CA ILE A 46 5.75 4.40 -11.05
C ILE A 46 4.32 3.91 -10.85
N GLY A 47 3.39 4.53 -11.55
CA GLY A 47 2.05 4.01 -11.83
C GLY A 47 1.04 4.13 -10.69
N TYR A 48 -0.05 3.40 -10.80
CA TYR A 48 -1.16 3.42 -9.84
C TYR A 48 -0.71 3.28 -8.39
N ALA A 49 0.13 2.30 -8.12
CA ALA A 49 0.56 1.96 -6.76
C ALA A 49 1.90 2.59 -6.38
N GLN A 50 2.48 3.37 -7.28
CA GLN A 50 3.76 4.07 -7.07
C GLN A 50 4.85 3.12 -6.61
N LEU A 51 5.11 2.09 -7.43
CA LEU A 51 6.17 1.13 -7.15
C LEU A 51 7.53 1.68 -7.59
N MET A 52 8.50 1.58 -6.70
CA MET A 52 9.89 1.84 -7.08
C MET A 52 10.38 0.71 -7.98
N PRO A 53 11.27 1.01 -8.97
CA PRO A 53 11.77 -0.03 -9.88
C PRO A 53 12.38 -1.24 -9.18
N GLY A 54 13.11 -1.03 -8.08
CA GLY A 54 13.70 -2.13 -7.32
C GLY A 54 12.66 -3.03 -6.68
N THR A 55 11.60 -2.44 -6.12
CA THR A 55 10.50 -3.20 -5.53
C THR A 55 9.76 -3.99 -6.61
N ALA A 56 9.48 -3.36 -7.75
CA ALA A 56 8.83 -4.04 -8.87
C ALA A 56 9.64 -5.23 -9.37
N ALA A 57 10.95 -5.08 -9.46
CA ALA A 57 11.84 -6.16 -9.86
C ALA A 57 11.78 -7.35 -8.89
N LYS A 58 11.80 -7.07 -7.59
CA LYS A 58 11.70 -8.12 -6.57
C LYS A 58 10.36 -8.84 -6.62
N LEU A 59 9.29 -8.12 -6.96
CA LEU A 59 7.95 -8.70 -7.08
C LEU A 59 7.75 -9.43 -8.42
N GLY A 60 8.66 -9.24 -9.37
CA GLY A 60 8.55 -9.85 -10.68
C GLY A 60 7.47 -9.23 -11.56
N VAL A 61 7.18 -7.93 -11.37
CA VAL A 61 6.16 -7.23 -12.15
C VAL A 61 6.76 -6.13 -12.99
N ASN A 62 6.13 -5.84 -14.13
CA ASN A 62 6.45 -4.67 -14.94
C ASN A 62 5.66 -3.47 -14.40
N PRO A 63 6.32 -2.49 -13.76
CA PRO A 63 5.58 -1.37 -13.13
C PRO A 63 4.91 -0.44 -14.15
N HIS A 64 5.32 -0.52 -15.42
CA HIS A 64 4.72 0.29 -16.49
C HIS A 64 3.43 -0.33 -17.05
N ASP A 65 3.17 -1.59 -16.76
CA ASP A 65 1.90 -2.22 -17.11
C ASP A 65 0.90 -1.93 -15.97
N PRO A 66 -0.23 -1.24 -16.26
CA PRO A 66 -1.15 -0.83 -15.19
C PRO A 66 -1.67 -1.97 -14.33
N MET A 67 -2.01 -3.11 -14.94
CA MET A 67 -2.54 -4.25 -14.19
C MET A 67 -1.47 -4.94 -13.37
N GLN A 68 -0.26 -5.10 -13.91
CA GLN A 68 0.86 -5.65 -13.16
C GLN A 68 1.27 -4.72 -12.02
N ASN A 69 1.19 -3.41 -12.24
CA ASN A 69 1.47 -2.42 -11.20
C ASN A 69 0.50 -2.57 -10.01
N LEU A 70 -0.79 -2.64 -10.29
CA LEU A 70 -1.80 -2.85 -9.23
C LEU A 70 -1.59 -4.18 -8.51
N ASP A 71 -1.30 -5.24 -9.24
CA ASP A 71 -1.02 -6.55 -8.64
C ASP A 71 0.19 -6.48 -7.72
N GLY A 72 1.26 -5.87 -8.18
CA GLY A 72 2.47 -5.69 -7.38
C GLY A 72 2.21 -4.86 -6.14
N GLY A 73 1.46 -3.77 -6.27
CA GLY A 73 1.10 -2.93 -5.13
C GLY A 73 0.28 -3.67 -4.08
N ALA A 74 -0.71 -4.45 -4.53
CA ALA A 74 -1.52 -5.27 -3.62
C ALA A 74 -0.65 -6.28 -2.88
N ARG A 75 0.21 -7.00 -3.59
CA ARG A 75 1.10 -8.00 -2.98
C ARG A 75 2.10 -7.35 -2.01
N TYR A 76 2.60 -6.18 -2.36
CA TYR A 76 3.54 -5.47 -1.50
C TYR A 76 2.88 -5.02 -0.19
N LEU A 77 1.66 -4.48 -0.26
CA LEU A 77 0.92 -4.11 0.95
C LEU A 77 0.59 -5.32 1.80
N LEU A 78 0.17 -6.43 1.17
CA LEU A 78 -0.11 -7.68 1.90
C LEU A 78 1.13 -8.20 2.61
N LEU A 79 2.30 -8.10 1.97
CA LEU A 79 3.56 -8.47 2.59
C LEU A 79 3.83 -7.65 3.85
N GLN A 80 3.61 -6.33 3.79
CA GLN A 80 3.81 -5.46 4.95
C GLN A 80 2.82 -5.78 6.06
N LEU A 81 1.57 -6.08 5.72
CA LEU A 81 0.57 -6.50 6.70
C LEU A 81 0.97 -7.81 7.39
N GLN A 82 1.56 -8.73 6.65
CA GLN A 82 2.02 -10.00 7.20
C GLN A 82 3.21 -9.82 8.14
N VAL A 83 4.14 -8.93 7.78
CA VAL A 83 5.35 -8.68 8.57
C VAL A 83 5.03 -7.89 9.85
N PHE A 84 4.30 -6.80 9.72
CA PHE A 84 4.08 -5.87 10.83
C PHE A 84 2.79 -6.08 11.60
N ARG A 85 1.84 -6.82 11.04
CA ARG A 85 0.56 -7.17 11.67
C ARG A 85 -0.22 -5.97 12.21
N SER A 86 -0.17 -4.87 11.45
CA SER A 86 -0.86 -3.62 11.77
C SER A 86 -1.08 -2.86 10.49
N PRO A 87 -2.33 -2.48 10.14
CA PRO A 87 -2.57 -1.63 8.99
C PRO A 87 -1.80 -0.32 9.05
N LEU A 88 -1.73 0.29 10.24
CA LEU A 88 -0.97 1.53 10.45
C LEU A 88 0.50 1.35 10.07
N LEU A 89 1.15 0.31 10.60
CA LEU A 89 2.56 0.06 10.36
C LEU A 89 2.81 -0.43 8.93
N ALA A 90 1.89 -1.20 8.37
CA ALA A 90 2.00 -1.65 6.98
C ALA A 90 1.97 -0.48 6.01
N LEU A 91 1.10 0.50 6.23
CA LEU A 91 1.06 1.71 5.42
C LEU A 91 2.33 2.55 5.57
N ALA A 92 2.83 2.67 6.80
CA ALA A 92 4.09 3.37 7.05
C ALA A 92 5.24 2.69 6.31
N ALA A 93 5.29 1.35 6.34
CA ALA A 93 6.30 0.58 5.63
C ALA A 93 6.17 0.70 4.11
N TYR A 94 4.94 0.75 3.61
CA TYR A 94 4.70 0.95 2.18
C TYR A 94 5.29 2.29 1.70
N ASN A 95 5.10 3.34 2.48
CA ASN A 95 5.58 4.69 2.12
C ASN A 95 7.07 4.89 2.41
N ALA A 96 7.52 4.55 3.62
CA ALA A 96 8.88 4.86 4.07
C ALA A 96 9.87 3.70 3.93
N GLY A 97 9.36 2.51 3.57
CA GLY A 97 10.15 1.29 3.54
C GLY A 97 10.09 0.54 4.85
N PRO A 98 10.12 -0.82 4.80
CA PRO A 98 10.05 -1.63 6.03
C PRO A 98 11.26 -1.40 6.96
N GLY A 99 12.43 -1.11 6.40
CA GLY A 99 13.61 -0.84 7.22
C GLY A 99 13.46 0.36 8.16
N ALA A 100 12.76 1.40 7.71
CA ALA A 100 12.52 2.58 8.55
C ALA A 100 11.57 2.23 9.70
N VAL A 101 10.50 1.45 9.40
CA VAL A 101 9.56 1.03 10.45
C VAL A 101 10.25 0.15 11.49
N GLU A 102 11.13 -0.76 11.04
CA GLU A 102 11.91 -1.59 11.96
C GLU A 102 12.85 -0.75 12.83
N ARG A 103 13.54 0.21 12.22
CA ARG A 103 14.48 1.07 12.94
C ARG A 103 13.81 1.86 14.04
N TYR A 104 12.66 2.44 13.74
CA TYR A 104 11.94 3.29 14.70
C TYR A 104 10.94 2.51 15.56
N ARG A 105 10.76 1.22 15.29
CA ARG A 105 9.81 0.35 16.00
C ARG A 105 8.39 0.94 15.99
N GLY A 106 8.02 1.54 14.87
CA GLY A 106 6.73 2.21 14.71
C GLY A 106 6.73 3.09 13.49
N VAL A 107 5.78 3.99 13.40
CA VAL A 107 5.73 4.96 12.30
C VAL A 107 6.96 5.87 12.42
N PRO A 108 7.82 5.93 11.39
CA PRO A 108 8.99 6.81 11.45
C PRO A 108 8.56 8.27 11.63
N PRO A 109 9.39 9.10 12.28
CA PRO A 109 9.03 10.50 12.53
C PRO A 109 9.20 11.39 11.28
N TYR A 110 8.83 10.88 10.13
CA TYR A 110 8.85 11.60 8.87
C TYR A 110 7.48 12.22 8.64
N ARG A 111 7.43 13.51 8.40
CA ARG A 111 6.19 14.22 8.16
C ARG A 111 5.40 13.60 7.02
N GLU A 112 6.08 13.29 5.91
CA GLU A 112 5.45 12.66 4.76
C GLU A 112 4.75 11.35 5.13
N THR A 113 5.43 10.48 5.89
CA THR A 113 4.89 9.18 6.25
C THR A 113 3.72 9.29 7.23
N ARG A 114 3.82 10.19 8.21
CA ARG A 114 2.73 10.45 9.15
C ARG A 114 1.48 10.94 8.42
N ASP A 115 1.66 11.91 7.51
CA ASP A 115 0.54 12.44 6.74
C ASP A 115 -0.05 11.37 5.81
N TYR A 116 0.80 10.57 5.19
CA TYR A 116 0.39 9.48 4.31
C TYR A 116 -0.52 8.49 5.04
N VAL A 117 -0.09 8.02 6.20
CA VAL A 117 -0.86 7.03 6.98
C VAL A 117 -2.22 7.61 7.37
N ILE A 118 -2.24 8.85 7.86
CA ILE A 118 -3.49 9.51 8.26
C ILE A 118 -4.45 9.63 7.06
N ARG A 119 -3.94 10.05 5.91
CA ARG A 119 -4.75 10.26 4.71
C ARG A 119 -5.33 8.97 4.16
N VAL A 120 -4.52 7.91 4.10
CA VAL A 120 -4.99 6.60 3.61
C VAL A 120 -6.07 6.04 4.53
N LEU A 121 -5.85 6.07 5.85
CA LEU A 121 -6.82 5.55 6.80
C LEU A 121 -8.11 6.36 6.80
N ALA A 122 -8.02 7.69 6.66
CA ALA A 122 -9.20 8.55 6.56
C ALA A 122 -10.01 8.24 5.31
N GLU A 123 -9.36 8.05 4.18
CA GLU A 123 -10.03 7.72 2.92
C GLU A 123 -10.66 6.33 2.98
N ARG A 124 -9.96 5.35 3.57
CA ARG A 124 -10.53 4.03 3.82
C ARG A 124 -11.85 4.15 4.60
N ASP A 125 -11.82 4.92 5.69
CA ASP A 125 -12.99 5.07 6.54
C ASP A 125 -14.14 5.78 5.82
N ARG A 126 -13.82 6.78 4.98
CA ARG A 126 -14.80 7.45 4.14
C ARG A 126 -15.48 6.47 3.19
N LEU A 127 -14.69 5.60 2.55
CA LEU A 127 -15.22 4.58 1.63
C LEU A 127 -16.13 3.57 2.34
N LEU A 128 -15.80 3.23 3.57
CA LEU A 128 -16.60 2.27 4.35
C LEU A 128 -17.93 2.84 4.85
N ARG A 129 -18.06 4.16 4.91
CA ARG A 129 -19.32 4.82 5.32
C ARG A 129 -20.37 4.88 4.21
N ASN A 130 -19.98 4.61 2.98
CA ASN A 130 -20.89 4.69 1.82
C ASN A 130 -21.53 3.36 1.52
#